data_43710da5a156e94daecb4826d0860480
#
_entry.id   43710da5a156e94daecb4826d0860480
#
_cell.length_a   1.000
_cell.length_b   1.000
_cell.length_c   1.000
_cell.angle_alpha   90.00
_cell.angle_beta   90.00
_cell.angle_gamma   90.00
#
_symmetry.space_group_name_H-M   'P 1'
#
loop_
_entity.id
_entity.type
_entity.pdbx_description
1 polymer ?
#
loop_
_entity_poly.entity_id
_entity_poly.type
_entity_poly.pdbx_seq_one_letter_code
_entity_poly.pdbx_strand_id
1 'polypeptide(L)'
;MLEIKGKINTAICYAKVVEDEAIEQIRRMCDYEFTAGSKIRIMPDVHAGKGCTIGTTMTITDKAVPNVVGVDIGCGMYTVKLGKAEIDLSKIDEAAHYIPSGRNVWDGRYERFDLTRLRCYRHLEQAKRLERSLGTLGGGNHFIEIDVSSDGNKYLVIHSGSRNLGKQVAEYYQNLAIELASGKGELFEKKAELIKTYKEQGRRTEIQSALKAMEKEWQAKVPDTPADLCFLYDNYLEDYLYDVEICQHFAKRNRERMAEIILDRCGLTAVSAFHTIHNYIDTKERILRKGAISAKSGELVLIPINMRDGSVLARGKGNPDWNYSAPHGAGRIMSRTKAKETLDIEQYKKSMKGIYTTSVNKSTLDEAPMAYKSLSDIIDVIRESVDVIEVLKPIYNFKACE
;
A
#
# COMPACT_ATOMS: atom_id res chain seq x y z
N MET A 1 -8.85 -8.15 22.80
CA MET A 1 -8.33 -9.12 21.83
C MET A 1 -9.46 -10.03 21.42
N LEU A 2 -9.72 -10.16 20.13
CA LEU A 2 -10.82 -10.97 19.56
C LEU A 2 -10.23 -12.06 18.67
N GLU A 3 -10.64 -13.32 18.89
CA GLU A 3 -10.34 -14.44 18.00
C GLU A 3 -11.44 -14.57 16.95
N ILE A 4 -11.04 -14.56 15.66
CA ILE A 4 -11.95 -14.76 14.52
C ILE A 4 -11.56 -16.06 13.83
N LYS A 5 -12.40 -17.08 13.99
CA LYS A 5 -12.15 -18.44 13.49
C LYS A 5 -12.78 -18.64 12.12
N GLY A 6 -11.99 -19.07 11.15
CA GLY A 6 -12.42 -19.66 9.89
C GLY A 6 -12.28 -21.18 9.92
N LYS A 7 -12.48 -21.83 8.77
CA LYS A 7 -12.37 -23.29 8.61
C LYS A 7 -10.93 -23.78 8.66
N ILE A 8 -9.97 -23.00 8.17
CA ILE A 8 -8.57 -23.40 8.00
C ILE A 8 -7.68 -22.75 9.06
N ASN A 9 -7.93 -21.45 9.38
CA ASN A 9 -7.07 -20.71 10.30
C ASN A 9 -7.88 -19.80 11.22
N THR A 10 -7.19 -19.18 12.17
CA THR A 10 -7.75 -18.22 13.13
C THR A 10 -6.92 -16.94 13.09
N ALA A 11 -7.58 -15.79 12.95
CA ALA A 11 -6.97 -14.48 13.06
C ALA A 11 -7.13 -13.92 14.48
N ILE A 12 -6.11 -13.23 14.98
CA ILE A 12 -6.16 -12.46 16.23
C ILE A 12 -6.30 -10.98 15.90
N CYS A 13 -7.39 -10.37 16.36
CA CYS A 13 -7.68 -8.95 16.16
C CYS A 13 -7.45 -8.16 17.46
N TYR A 14 -6.70 -7.07 17.36
CA TYR A 14 -6.33 -6.18 18.47
C TYR A 14 -7.24 -4.95 18.60
N ALA A 15 -8.21 -4.78 17.70
CA ALA A 15 -9.18 -3.70 17.79
C ALA A 15 -10.15 -3.90 18.97
N LYS A 16 -10.53 -2.79 19.61
CA LYS A 16 -11.56 -2.79 20.66
C LYS A 16 -12.97 -2.92 20.07
N VAL A 17 -13.18 -2.32 18.90
CA VAL A 17 -14.45 -2.34 18.17
C VAL A 17 -14.13 -2.66 16.71
N VAL A 18 -14.87 -3.60 16.13
CA VAL A 18 -14.73 -4.04 14.74
C VAL A 18 -16.11 -4.07 14.11
N GLU A 19 -16.24 -3.53 12.89
CA GLU A 19 -17.48 -3.58 12.12
C GLU A 19 -17.79 -5.03 11.69
N ASP A 20 -19.07 -5.40 11.64
CA ASP A 20 -19.51 -6.76 11.26
C ASP A 20 -19.00 -7.17 9.88
N GLU A 21 -18.97 -6.25 8.92
CA GLU A 21 -18.41 -6.48 7.59
C GLU A 21 -16.93 -6.86 7.65
N ALA A 22 -16.14 -6.20 8.50
CA ALA A 22 -14.72 -6.51 8.67
C ALA A 22 -14.53 -7.87 9.34
N ILE A 23 -15.34 -8.22 10.33
CA ILE A 23 -15.32 -9.55 10.97
C ILE A 23 -15.59 -10.64 9.93
N GLU A 24 -16.59 -10.44 9.08
CA GLU A 24 -16.94 -11.41 8.05
C GLU A 24 -15.85 -11.55 6.98
N GLN A 25 -15.22 -10.44 6.56
CA GLN A 25 -14.08 -10.47 5.64
C GLN A 25 -12.90 -11.26 6.22
N ILE A 26 -12.57 -11.06 7.51
CA ILE A 26 -11.50 -11.80 8.19
C ILE A 26 -11.85 -13.29 8.28
N ARG A 27 -13.08 -13.64 8.70
CA ARG A 27 -13.54 -15.03 8.78
C ARG A 27 -13.45 -15.71 7.42
N ARG A 28 -14.00 -15.07 6.38
CA ARG A 28 -13.96 -15.55 5.01
C ARG A 28 -12.52 -15.80 4.54
N MET A 29 -11.60 -14.89 4.82
CA MET A 29 -10.18 -15.07 4.50
C MET A 29 -9.61 -16.31 5.17
N CYS A 30 -9.93 -16.55 6.45
CA CYS A 30 -9.47 -17.70 7.23
C CYS A 30 -10.13 -19.05 6.84
N ASP A 31 -11.09 -19.06 5.92
CA ASP A 31 -11.71 -20.28 5.39
C ASP A 31 -10.89 -20.95 4.27
N TYR A 32 -9.87 -20.27 3.71
CA TYR A 32 -9.15 -20.71 2.53
C TYR A 32 -7.72 -21.14 2.80
N GLU A 33 -7.27 -22.11 2.00
CA GLU A 33 -6.01 -22.85 2.16
C GLU A 33 -4.75 -21.95 2.18
N PHE A 34 -4.76 -20.82 1.50
CA PHE A 34 -3.60 -19.90 1.50
C PHE A 34 -3.26 -19.35 2.89
N THR A 35 -4.16 -19.48 3.86
CA THR A 35 -3.92 -19.09 5.25
C THR A 35 -3.37 -20.23 6.11
N ALA A 36 -3.27 -21.46 5.59
CA ALA A 36 -2.80 -22.61 6.35
C ALA A 36 -1.38 -22.37 6.90
N GLY A 37 -1.20 -22.54 8.20
CA GLY A 37 0.07 -22.33 8.88
C GLY A 37 0.50 -20.86 9.02
N SER A 38 -0.25 -19.92 8.47
CA SER A 38 0.05 -18.48 8.55
C SER A 38 -0.32 -17.90 9.92
N LYS A 39 0.51 -17.00 10.44
CA LYS A 39 0.20 -16.18 11.61
C LYS A 39 -0.53 -14.93 11.16
N ILE A 40 -1.84 -14.83 11.43
CA ILE A 40 -2.70 -13.72 11.01
C ILE A 40 -2.95 -12.79 12.18
N ARG A 41 -2.62 -11.51 12.02
CA ARG A 41 -2.77 -10.47 13.03
C ARG A 41 -3.44 -9.25 12.42
N ILE A 42 -4.49 -8.77 13.08
CA ILE A 42 -5.31 -7.66 12.61
C ILE A 42 -5.10 -6.47 13.54
N MET A 43 -4.65 -5.36 12.95
CA MET A 43 -4.29 -4.14 13.68
C MET A 43 -5.53 -3.39 14.20
N PRO A 44 -5.36 -2.53 15.23
CA PRO A 44 -6.46 -1.79 15.85
C PRO A 44 -7.23 -0.83 14.94
N ASP A 45 -6.62 -0.37 13.86
CA ASP A 45 -7.22 0.53 12.87
C ASP A 45 -8.04 -0.20 11.79
N VAL A 46 -8.33 -1.49 12.00
CA VAL A 46 -9.04 -2.36 11.06
C VAL A 46 -10.35 -1.77 10.57
N HIS A 47 -10.59 -1.92 9.27
CA HIS A 47 -11.87 -1.64 8.60
C HIS A 47 -11.98 -2.45 7.31
N ALA A 48 -13.19 -2.56 6.76
CA ALA A 48 -13.45 -3.29 5.53
C ALA A 48 -12.61 -2.77 4.36
N GLY A 49 -12.11 -3.68 3.52
CA GLY A 49 -11.26 -3.38 2.37
C GLY A 49 -11.54 -4.31 1.20
N LYS A 50 -10.93 -4.03 0.03
CA LYS A 50 -11.05 -4.90 -1.14
C LYS A 50 -10.15 -6.14 -0.96
N GLY A 51 -10.74 -7.34 -1.04
CA GLY A 51 -10.06 -8.64 -0.90
C GLY A 51 -9.88 -9.07 0.56
N CYS A 52 -9.35 -8.22 1.41
CA CYS A 52 -9.32 -8.40 2.87
C CYS A 52 -9.36 -7.06 3.58
N THR A 53 -9.49 -7.08 4.91
CA THR A 53 -9.50 -5.87 5.73
C THR A 53 -8.18 -5.11 5.65
N ILE A 54 -8.27 -3.78 5.73
CA ILE A 54 -7.14 -2.91 6.04
C ILE A 54 -6.75 -3.15 7.50
N GLY A 55 -5.47 -3.09 7.83
CA GLY A 55 -4.93 -3.49 9.14
C GLY A 55 -4.53 -4.96 9.23
N THR A 56 -4.51 -5.69 8.10
CA THR A 56 -4.12 -7.11 8.08
C THR A 56 -2.61 -7.29 7.96
N THR A 57 -2.06 -8.15 8.85
CA THR A 57 -0.70 -8.70 8.70
C THR A 57 -0.75 -10.22 8.71
N MET A 58 0.04 -10.86 7.85
CA MET A 58 0.06 -12.31 7.72
C MET A 58 1.45 -12.81 7.32
N THR A 59 1.91 -13.89 7.96
CA THR A 59 3.10 -14.59 7.46
C THR A 59 2.74 -15.40 6.20
N ILE A 60 3.60 -15.34 5.19
CA ILE A 60 3.44 -16.11 3.94
C ILE A 60 4.19 -17.44 4.12
N THR A 61 3.48 -18.55 3.92
CA THR A 61 4.06 -19.90 3.89
C THR A 61 4.49 -20.24 2.44
N ASP A 62 3.60 -20.89 1.71
CA ASP A 62 3.79 -21.38 0.34
C ASP A 62 2.80 -20.76 -0.66
N LYS A 63 1.89 -19.92 -0.20
CA LYS A 63 0.84 -19.29 -1.00
C LYS A 63 0.66 -17.80 -0.64
N ALA A 64 0.34 -16.96 -1.63
CA ALA A 64 -0.05 -15.57 -1.38
C ALA A 64 -1.16 -15.12 -2.32
N VAL A 65 -2.06 -14.28 -1.80
CA VAL A 65 -3.13 -13.63 -2.56
C VAL A 65 -2.72 -12.18 -2.88
N PRO A 66 -2.56 -11.79 -4.15
CA PRO A 66 -2.16 -10.42 -4.49
C PRO A 66 -3.10 -9.34 -3.94
N ASN A 67 -4.40 -9.58 -3.94
CA ASN A 67 -5.39 -8.64 -3.38
C ASN A 67 -5.23 -8.41 -1.87
N VAL A 68 -4.59 -9.32 -1.14
CA VAL A 68 -4.33 -9.17 0.30
C VAL A 68 -3.17 -8.19 0.57
N VAL A 69 -2.34 -7.84 -0.42
CA VAL A 69 -1.40 -6.70 -0.34
C VAL A 69 -2.09 -5.39 -0.71
N GLY A 70 -2.96 -5.45 -1.71
CA GLY A 70 -3.63 -4.31 -2.30
C GLY A 70 -2.96 -3.81 -3.57
N VAL A 71 -3.64 -2.87 -4.26
CA VAL A 71 -3.21 -2.40 -5.58
C VAL A 71 -2.13 -1.31 -5.55
N ASP A 72 -1.99 -0.58 -4.45
CA ASP A 72 -0.92 0.42 -4.30
C ASP A 72 0.25 -0.18 -3.53
N ILE A 73 0.98 -1.07 -4.20
CA ILE A 73 2.14 -1.78 -3.66
C ILE A 73 3.21 -0.77 -3.25
N GLY A 74 3.69 -0.86 -2.00
CA GLY A 74 4.73 0.02 -1.47
C GLY A 74 4.22 1.41 -1.06
N CYS A 75 2.89 1.62 -0.97
CA CYS A 75 2.33 2.85 -0.41
C CYS A 75 2.83 3.08 1.01
N GLY A 76 3.13 4.33 1.35
CA GLY A 76 3.69 4.69 2.64
C GLY A 76 4.19 6.12 2.68
N MET A 77 4.77 6.50 3.81
CA MET A 77 5.35 7.82 4.05
C MET A 77 6.87 7.82 3.87
N TYR A 78 7.37 8.95 3.41
CA TYR A 78 8.76 9.34 3.52
C TYR A 78 8.83 10.58 4.40
N THR A 79 9.49 10.46 5.53
CA THR A 79 9.60 11.50 6.55
C THR A 79 11.01 12.05 6.54
N VAL A 80 11.16 13.35 6.25
CA VAL A 80 12.45 14.05 6.18
C VAL A 80 12.51 15.08 7.30
N LYS A 81 13.44 14.93 8.24
CA LYS A 81 13.72 15.90 9.28
C LYS A 81 14.48 17.09 8.70
N LEU A 82 13.95 18.30 8.88
CA LEU A 82 14.50 19.56 8.39
C LEU A 82 15.20 20.37 9.49
N GLY A 83 15.17 19.90 10.73
CA GLY A 83 15.65 20.66 11.89
C GLY A 83 14.78 21.88 12.17
N LYS A 84 15.37 22.93 12.74
CA LYS A 84 14.70 24.20 13.09
C LYS A 84 14.74 25.22 11.96
N ALA A 85 14.76 24.75 10.70
CA ALA A 85 14.81 25.61 9.53
C ALA A 85 13.62 26.59 9.48
N GLU A 86 13.84 27.80 9.04
CA GLU A 86 12.78 28.74 8.63
C GLU A 86 12.16 28.22 7.33
N ILE A 87 10.84 28.07 7.29
CA ILE A 87 10.14 27.54 6.12
C ILE A 87 9.09 28.55 5.66
N ASP A 88 9.21 28.95 4.40
CA ASP A 88 8.16 29.69 3.70
C ASP A 88 7.13 28.70 3.16
N LEU A 89 5.96 28.64 3.82
CA LEU A 89 4.89 27.70 3.48
C LEU A 89 4.28 27.97 2.09
N SER A 90 4.36 29.22 1.58
CA SER A 90 3.90 29.52 0.23
C SER A 90 4.79 28.89 -0.83
N LYS A 91 6.12 28.89 -0.62
CA LYS A 91 7.06 28.18 -1.50
C LYS A 91 6.89 26.67 -1.45
N ILE A 92 6.57 26.11 -0.27
CA ILE A 92 6.23 24.69 -0.17
C ILE A 92 4.98 24.37 -1.00
N ASP A 93 3.95 25.22 -0.91
CA ASP A 93 2.70 25.04 -1.68
C ASP A 93 2.95 25.15 -3.19
N GLU A 94 3.75 26.11 -3.64
CA GLU A 94 4.18 26.21 -5.04
C GLU A 94 4.95 24.97 -5.50
N ALA A 95 5.86 24.44 -4.67
CA ALA A 95 6.59 23.22 -4.97
C ALA A 95 5.69 22.00 -5.01
N ALA A 96 4.70 21.89 -4.12
CA ALA A 96 3.71 20.81 -4.10
C ALA A 96 2.82 20.85 -5.35
N HIS A 97 2.36 22.04 -5.76
CA HIS A 97 1.60 22.23 -7.00
C HIS A 97 2.41 21.97 -8.26
N TYR A 98 3.72 22.15 -8.24
CA TYR A 98 4.60 21.81 -9.36
C TYR A 98 4.69 20.30 -9.60
N ILE A 99 4.56 19.49 -8.55
CA ILE A 99 4.58 18.02 -8.64
C ILE A 99 3.28 17.52 -9.26
N PRO A 100 3.31 16.75 -10.36
CA PRO A 100 2.09 16.20 -10.95
C PRO A 100 1.32 15.35 -9.94
N SER A 101 0.00 15.56 -9.87
CA SER A 101 -0.91 14.89 -8.94
C SER A 101 -2.09 14.24 -9.67
N GLY A 102 -2.90 13.45 -8.96
CA GLY A 102 -3.99 12.70 -9.54
C GLY A 102 -3.51 11.70 -10.59
N ARG A 103 -4.06 11.79 -11.80
CA ARG A 103 -3.67 10.96 -12.95
C ARG A 103 -2.54 11.55 -13.77
N ASN A 104 -2.07 12.76 -13.46
CA ASN A 104 -1.03 13.44 -14.22
C ASN A 104 0.33 12.80 -13.96
N VAL A 105 1.20 12.89 -14.97
CA VAL A 105 2.60 12.46 -14.95
C VAL A 105 3.43 13.55 -15.60
N TRP A 106 4.75 13.49 -15.45
CA TRP A 106 5.66 14.41 -16.13
C TRP A 106 5.52 14.33 -17.65
N ASP A 107 5.73 15.44 -18.36
CA ASP A 107 5.75 15.46 -19.83
C ASP A 107 6.92 14.65 -20.40
N GLY A 108 8.05 14.68 -19.71
CA GLY A 108 9.25 13.88 -20.00
C GLY A 108 9.57 12.89 -18.87
N ARG A 109 10.61 12.08 -19.11
CA ARG A 109 11.17 11.21 -18.07
C ARG A 109 12.06 12.07 -17.16
N TYR A 110 11.70 12.13 -15.87
CA TYR A 110 12.48 12.89 -14.89
C TYR A 110 13.72 12.11 -14.44
N GLU A 111 13.56 10.77 -14.28
CA GLU A 111 14.61 9.84 -13.91
C GLU A 111 14.34 8.49 -14.57
N ARG A 112 15.39 7.73 -14.85
CA ARG A 112 15.26 6.38 -15.41
C ARG A 112 15.04 5.36 -14.29
N PHE A 113 13.98 4.59 -14.41
CA PHE A 113 13.74 3.39 -13.61
C PHE A 113 13.52 2.21 -14.55
N ASP A 114 14.32 1.16 -14.43
CA ASP A 114 14.31 0.03 -15.35
C ASP A 114 13.15 -0.92 -15.06
N LEU A 115 12.02 -0.70 -15.71
CA LEU A 115 10.84 -1.56 -15.62
C LEU A 115 11.00 -2.90 -16.34
N THR A 116 12.00 -3.05 -17.25
CA THR A 116 12.21 -4.30 -17.99
C THR A 116 12.65 -5.46 -17.10
N ARG A 117 13.04 -5.18 -15.87
CA ARG A 117 13.37 -6.18 -14.85
C ARG A 117 12.16 -6.96 -14.35
N LEU A 118 10.95 -6.38 -14.45
CA LEU A 118 9.73 -7.05 -14.02
C LEU A 118 9.48 -8.32 -14.85
N ARG A 119 9.11 -9.42 -14.19
CA ARG A 119 8.70 -10.66 -14.83
C ARG A 119 7.45 -10.45 -15.68
N CYS A 120 6.51 -9.66 -15.18
CA CYS A 120 5.28 -9.30 -15.89
C CYS A 120 5.45 -8.13 -16.88
N TYR A 121 6.66 -7.62 -17.14
CA TYR A 121 6.89 -6.44 -17.99
C TYR A 121 6.12 -6.43 -19.31
N ARG A 122 6.05 -7.59 -19.99
CA ARG A 122 5.36 -7.72 -21.30
C ARG A 122 3.85 -7.54 -21.23
N HIS A 123 3.29 -7.59 -20.05
CA HIS A 123 1.85 -7.42 -19.77
C HIS A 123 1.52 -6.00 -19.27
N LEU A 124 2.54 -5.15 -19.06
CA LEU A 124 2.33 -3.76 -18.65
C LEU A 124 1.90 -2.90 -19.84
N GLU A 125 0.87 -2.10 -19.59
CA GLU A 125 0.38 -1.11 -20.55
C GLU A 125 1.08 0.22 -20.36
N GLN A 126 1.33 0.94 -21.46
CA GLN A 126 1.89 2.29 -21.45
C GLN A 126 3.17 2.44 -20.61
N ALA A 127 4.14 1.53 -20.74
CA ALA A 127 5.38 1.51 -19.94
C ALA A 127 6.10 2.87 -19.88
N LYS A 128 6.13 3.64 -20.98
CA LYS A 128 6.70 5.00 -21.02
C LYS A 128 5.96 5.97 -20.08
N ARG A 129 4.63 5.81 -19.92
CA ARG A 129 3.83 6.63 -18.99
C ARG A 129 4.10 6.21 -17.54
N LEU A 130 4.28 4.91 -17.29
CA LEU A 130 4.66 4.41 -15.96
C LEU A 130 6.01 4.99 -15.53
N GLU A 131 7.02 5.00 -16.39
CA GLU A 131 8.32 5.64 -16.10
C GLU A 131 8.19 7.14 -15.79
N ARG A 132 7.30 7.86 -16.50
CA ARG A 132 7.05 9.29 -16.27
C ARG A 132 6.26 9.58 -14.99
N SER A 133 5.70 8.55 -14.34
CA SER A 133 5.01 8.72 -13.07
C SER A 133 5.93 8.73 -11.85
N LEU A 134 7.23 8.49 -12.01
CA LEU A 134 8.22 8.59 -10.94
C LEU A 134 8.38 10.07 -10.50
N GLY A 135 8.31 10.32 -9.21
CA GLY A 135 8.34 11.68 -8.65
C GLY A 135 6.98 12.39 -8.76
N THR A 136 5.85 11.65 -8.79
CA THR A 136 4.49 12.22 -8.81
C THR A 136 3.67 11.80 -7.60
N LEU A 137 2.79 12.68 -7.11
CA LEU A 137 2.06 12.46 -5.87
C LEU A 137 0.94 11.41 -5.99
N GLY A 138 0.13 11.50 -7.03
CA GLY A 138 -1.08 10.71 -7.16
C GLY A 138 -2.31 11.35 -6.53
N GLY A 139 -3.35 10.57 -6.34
CA GLY A 139 -4.64 11.01 -5.81
C GLY A 139 -5.06 10.22 -4.56
N GLY A 140 -6.30 10.37 -4.17
CA GLY A 140 -6.88 9.70 -3.02
C GLY A 140 -6.36 10.26 -1.69
N ASN A 141 -5.82 9.39 -0.83
CA ASN A 141 -5.28 9.79 0.48
C ASN A 141 -3.82 10.26 0.45
N HIS A 142 -3.20 10.41 -0.72
CA HIS A 142 -1.83 10.89 -0.84
C HIS A 142 -1.72 12.38 -0.47
N PHE A 143 -0.61 12.76 0.17
CA PHE A 143 -0.42 14.11 0.66
C PHE A 143 1.06 14.51 0.74
N ILE A 144 1.30 15.81 0.82
CA ILE A 144 2.56 16.45 1.21
C ILE A 144 2.25 17.32 2.42
N GLU A 145 2.99 17.14 3.50
CA GLU A 145 2.73 17.82 4.77
C GLU A 145 4.04 18.36 5.38
N ILE A 146 3.97 19.51 6.06
CA ILE A 146 5.02 19.98 6.96
C ILE A 146 4.47 19.91 8.37
N ASP A 147 5.12 19.09 9.18
CA ASP A 147 4.83 18.93 10.59
C ASP A 147 5.87 19.61 11.46
N VAL A 148 5.51 19.95 12.69
CA VAL A 148 6.40 20.52 13.69
C VAL A 148 6.31 19.72 15.00
N SER A 149 7.48 19.43 15.58
CA SER A 149 7.60 18.81 16.90
C SER A 149 7.53 19.85 18.03
N SER A 150 7.37 19.38 19.25
CA SER A 150 7.30 20.22 20.45
C SER A 150 8.56 21.08 20.69
N ASP A 151 9.73 20.60 20.25
CA ASP A 151 11.02 21.30 20.34
C ASP A 151 11.32 22.22 19.12
N GLY A 152 10.37 22.34 18.19
CA GLY A 152 10.45 23.20 16.99
C GLY A 152 11.15 22.61 15.79
N ASN A 153 11.54 21.32 15.81
CA ASN A 153 12.00 20.63 14.60
C ASN A 153 10.86 20.48 13.60
N LYS A 154 11.15 20.68 12.33
CA LYS A 154 10.21 20.53 11.22
C LYS A 154 10.48 19.26 10.44
N TYR A 155 9.42 18.70 9.90
CA TYR A 155 9.45 17.44 9.15
C TYR A 155 8.63 17.61 7.87
N LEU A 156 9.23 17.27 6.72
CA LEU A 156 8.50 17.10 5.47
C LEU A 156 8.03 15.65 5.41
N VAL A 157 6.73 15.44 5.30
CA VAL A 157 6.11 14.12 5.18
C VAL A 157 5.45 13.98 3.82
N ILE A 158 5.83 12.95 3.07
CA ILE A 158 5.27 12.65 1.74
C ILE A 158 4.63 11.26 1.78
N HIS A 159 3.31 11.22 1.58
CA HIS A 159 2.54 9.99 1.45
C HIS A 159 2.24 9.71 -0.01
N SER A 160 2.81 8.64 -0.56
CA SER A 160 2.57 8.19 -1.94
C SER A 160 3.04 6.75 -2.12
N GLY A 161 2.68 6.12 -3.25
CA GLY A 161 2.97 4.72 -3.55
C GLY A 161 3.59 4.51 -4.92
N SER A 162 3.38 3.31 -5.48
CA SER A 162 3.94 2.88 -6.77
C SER A 162 3.13 3.34 -7.99
N ARG A 163 2.15 4.20 -7.77
CA ARG A 163 1.32 4.76 -8.83
C ARG A 163 0.60 3.65 -9.63
N ASN A 164 0.33 3.88 -10.92
CA ASN A 164 -0.31 2.89 -11.76
C ASN A 164 0.56 1.63 -12.01
N LEU A 165 1.87 1.68 -11.73
CA LEU A 165 2.75 0.52 -11.85
C LEU A 165 2.30 -0.60 -10.90
N GLY A 166 2.22 -0.33 -9.60
CA GLY A 166 1.80 -1.32 -8.62
C GLY A 166 0.41 -1.85 -8.87
N LYS A 167 -0.51 -0.98 -9.34
CA LYS A 167 -1.86 -1.42 -9.73
C LYS A 167 -1.82 -2.45 -10.86
N GLN A 168 -1.10 -2.19 -11.94
CA GLN A 168 -1.01 -3.13 -13.07
C GLN A 168 -0.35 -4.45 -12.66
N VAL A 169 0.70 -4.40 -11.84
CA VAL A 169 1.35 -5.61 -11.32
C VAL A 169 0.40 -6.40 -10.43
N ALA A 170 -0.30 -5.76 -9.50
CA ALA A 170 -1.27 -6.43 -8.63
C ALA A 170 -2.43 -7.07 -9.43
N GLU A 171 -2.96 -6.36 -10.43
CA GLU A 171 -4.04 -6.86 -11.30
C GLU A 171 -3.57 -8.03 -12.17
N TYR A 172 -2.36 -7.96 -12.73
CA TYR A 172 -1.78 -9.06 -13.51
C TYR A 172 -1.68 -10.34 -12.67
N TYR A 173 -1.07 -10.26 -11.49
CA TYR A 173 -0.87 -11.44 -10.64
C TYR A 173 -2.16 -11.95 -10.01
N GLN A 174 -3.15 -11.09 -9.72
CA GLN A 174 -4.47 -11.55 -9.28
C GLN A 174 -5.20 -12.29 -10.41
N ASN A 175 -5.13 -11.80 -11.64
CA ASN A 175 -5.71 -12.48 -12.80
C ASN A 175 -5.01 -13.82 -13.05
N LEU A 176 -3.67 -13.88 -12.94
CA LEU A 176 -2.92 -15.12 -13.02
C LEU A 176 -3.36 -16.13 -11.93
N ALA A 177 -3.56 -15.67 -10.69
CA ALA A 177 -4.06 -16.53 -9.62
C ALA A 177 -5.46 -17.12 -9.93
N ILE A 178 -6.36 -16.32 -10.51
CA ILE A 178 -7.68 -16.78 -10.97
C ILE A 178 -7.53 -17.80 -12.10
N GLU A 179 -6.65 -17.57 -13.05
CA GLU A 179 -6.36 -18.52 -14.13
C GLU A 179 -5.81 -19.85 -13.60
N LEU A 180 -4.89 -19.81 -12.64
CA LEU A 180 -4.34 -21.01 -12.00
C LEU A 180 -5.44 -21.78 -11.26
N ALA A 181 -6.28 -21.10 -10.49
CA ALA A 181 -7.41 -21.70 -9.79
C ALA A 181 -8.44 -22.32 -10.73
N SER A 182 -8.58 -21.82 -11.97
CA SER A 182 -9.43 -22.43 -13.00
C SER A 182 -8.79 -23.61 -13.76
N GLY A 183 -7.62 -24.10 -13.30
CA GLY A 183 -6.92 -25.26 -13.86
C GLY A 183 -5.94 -24.92 -14.99
N LYS A 184 -5.68 -23.64 -15.26
CA LYS A 184 -4.77 -23.21 -16.33
C LYS A 184 -3.30 -23.56 -16.03
N GLY A 185 -2.95 -23.81 -14.76
CA GLY A 185 -1.64 -24.31 -14.36
C GLY A 185 -1.29 -25.64 -15.03
N GLU A 186 -2.23 -26.62 -14.99
CA GLU A 186 -2.06 -27.90 -15.68
C GLU A 186 -1.88 -27.72 -17.21
N LEU A 187 -2.57 -26.73 -17.79
CA LEU A 187 -2.42 -26.40 -19.20
C LEU A 187 -1.03 -25.81 -19.49
N PHE A 188 -0.50 -24.95 -18.64
CA PHE A 188 0.84 -24.37 -18.78
C PHE A 188 1.92 -25.45 -18.71
N GLU A 189 1.82 -26.40 -17.77
CA GLU A 189 2.74 -27.52 -17.65
C GLU A 189 2.69 -28.41 -18.91
N LYS A 190 1.50 -28.80 -19.37
CA LYS A 190 1.32 -29.58 -20.60
C LYS A 190 1.88 -28.88 -21.83
N LYS A 191 1.72 -27.54 -21.93
CA LYS A 191 2.32 -26.74 -23.01
C LYS A 191 3.85 -26.74 -22.96
N ALA A 192 4.42 -26.60 -21.77
CA ALA A 192 5.87 -26.62 -21.59
C ALA A 192 6.46 -27.97 -21.96
N GLU A 193 5.81 -29.06 -21.56
CA GLU A 193 6.20 -30.43 -21.92
C GLU A 193 6.09 -30.67 -23.43
N LEU A 194 4.99 -30.24 -24.07
CA LEU A 194 4.81 -30.32 -25.51
C LEU A 194 5.93 -29.58 -26.24
N ILE A 195 6.24 -28.34 -25.87
CA ILE A 195 7.30 -27.56 -26.46
C ILE A 195 8.66 -28.27 -26.36
N LYS A 196 8.96 -28.85 -25.18
CA LYS A 196 10.19 -29.61 -24.94
C LYS A 196 10.28 -30.82 -25.86
N THR A 197 9.24 -31.65 -25.85
CA THR A 197 9.14 -32.89 -26.66
C THR A 197 9.28 -32.60 -28.15
N TYR A 198 8.57 -31.58 -28.69
CA TYR A 198 8.63 -31.25 -30.12
C TYR A 198 9.99 -30.68 -30.51
N LYS A 199 10.66 -29.93 -29.60
CA LYS A 199 12.04 -29.48 -29.84
C LYS A 199 13.04 -30.63 -29.90
N GLU A 200 12.93 -31.62 -28.99
CA GLU A 200 13.76 -32.82 -28.94
C GLU A 200 13.56 -33.69 -30.21
N GLN A 201 12.32 -33.75 -30.70
CA GLN A 201 11.96 -34.47 -31.93
C GLN A 201 12.28 -33.69 -33.25
N GLY A 202 12.80 -32.45 -33.17
CA GLY A 202 13.07 -31.63 -34.36
C GLY A 202 11.83 -30.99 -35.01
N ARG A 203 10.62 -31.16 -34.41
CA ARG A 203 9.30 -30.71 -34.93
C ARG A 203 8.95 -29.28 -34.59
N ARG A 204 9.89 -28.35 -34.62
CA ARG A 204 9.71 -26.97 -34.16
C ARG A 204 8.62 -26.21 -34.91
N THR A 205 8.41 -26.49 -36.20
CA THR A 205 7.38 -25.83 -37.03
C THR A 205 5.95 -26.20 -36.63
N GLU A 206 5.75 -27.34 -35.97
CA GLU A 206 4.44 -27.84 -35.55
C GLU A 206 4.01 -27.33 -34.13
N ILE A 207 4.93 -26.74 -33.38
CA ILE A 207 4.66 -26.31 -31.99
C ILE A 207 3.46 -25.37 -31.93
N GLN A 208 3.38 -24.36 -32.80
CA GLN A 208 2.30 -23.36 -32.76
C GLN A 208 0.90 -23.96 -32.99
N SER A 209 0.79 -24.88 -33.96
CA SER A 209 -0.47 -25.57 -34.26
C SER A 209 -0.91 -26.51 -33.13
N ALA A 210 0.05 -27.24 -32.54
CA ALA A 210 -0.22 -28.14 -31.44
C ALA A 210 -0.63 -27.39 -30.17
N LEU A 211 -0.01 -26.24 -29.85
CA LEU A 211 -0.41 -25.38 -28.76
C LEU A 211 -1.84 -24.81 -28.93
N LYS A 212 -2.18 -24.37 -30.15
CA LYS A 212 -3.54 -23.89 -30.45
C LYS A 212 -4.58 -24.99 -30.33
N ALA A 213 -4.29 -26.23 -30.75
CA ALA A 213 -5.19 -27.36 -30.58
C ALA A 213 -5.43 -27.65 -29.12
N MET A 214 -4.36 -27.70 -28.30
CA MET A 214 -4.45 -27.93 -26.84
C MET A 214 -5.27 -26.81 -26.13
N GLU A 215 -5.10 -25.55 -26.52
CA GLU A 215 -5.90 -24.44 -26.00
C GLU A 215 -7.39 -24.57 -26.33
N LYS A 216 -7.71 -25.03 -27.54
CA LYS A 216 -9.10 -25.20 -27.99
C LYS A 216 -9.82 -26.34 -27.26
N GLU A 217 -9.10 -27.37 -26.87
CA GLU A 217 -9.64 -28.53 -26.13
C GLU A 217 -9.75 -28.28 -24.63
N TRP A 218 -9.02 -27.28 -24.12
CA TRP A 218 -9.03 -27.00 -22.69
C TRP A 218 -10.34 -26.29 -22.27
N GLN A 219 -10.91 -26.78 -21.17
CA GLN A 219 -12.10 -26.17 -20.53
C GLN A 219 -11.74 -25.68 -19.14
N ALA A 220 -12.08 -24.42 -18.86
CA ALA A 220 -11.87 -23.81 -17.56
C ALA A 220 -12.74 -24.52 -16.49
N LYS A 221 -12.13 -24.87 -15.36
CA LYS A 221 -12.84 -25.32 -14.16
C LYS A 221 -13.39 -24.09 -13.43
N VAL A 222 -14.54 -24.20 -12.78
CA VAL A 222 -15.00 -23.16 -11.86
C VAL A 222 -14.17 -23.25 -10.58
N PRO A 223 -13.46 -22.20 -10.17
CA PRO A 223 -12.66 -22.24 -8.96
C PRO A 223 -13.52 -22.41 -7.70
N ASP A 224 -13.09 -23.24 -6.77
CA ASP A 224 -13.70 -23.34 -5.42
C ASP A 224 -13.39 -22.11 -4.55
N THR A 225 -12.31 -21.39 -4.90
CA THR A 225 -11.88 -20.17 -4.22
C THR A 225 -12.46 -18.94 -4.94
N PRO A 226 -13.08 -17.99 -4.21
CA PRO A 226 -13.55 -16.74 -4.80
C PRO A 226 -12.43 -15.99 -5.53
N ALA A 227 -12.79 -15.32 -6.64
CA ALA A 227 -11.81 -14.67 -7.51
C ALA A 227 -10.90 -13.66 -6.80
N ASP A 228 -11.40 -12.97 -5.78
CA ASP A 228 -10.65 -12.01 -4.97
C ASP A 228 -9.69 -12.65 -3.94
N LEU A 229 -9.82 -13.97 -3.70
CA LEU A 229 -9.00 -14.75 -2.78
C LEU A 229 -8.19 -15.86 -3.49
N CYS A 230 -8.26 -15.97 -4.82
CA CYS A 230 -7.36 -16.83 -5.57
C CYS A 230 -5.90 -16.47 -5.30
N PHE A 231 -5.04 -17.49 -5.18
CA PHE A 231 -3.66 -17.35 -4.70
C PHE A 231 -2.64 -17.88 -5.69
N LEU A 232 -1.43 -17.39 -5.53
CA LEU A 232 -0.21 -17.84 -6.24
C LEU A 232 0.56 -18.82 -5.34
N TYR A 233 1.28 -19.74 -5.98
CA TYR A 233 2.10 -20.77 -5.34
C TYR A 233 3.31 -21.10 -6.20
N ASP A 234 4.29 -21.81 -5.65
CA ASP A 234 5.52 -22.26 -6.33
C ASP A 234 6.22 -21.10 -7.09
N ASN A 235 6.65 -21.32 -8.31
CA ASN A 235 7.35 -20.33 -9.13
C ASN A 235 6.51 -19.08 -9.40
N TYR A 236 5.18 -19.17 -9.46
CA TYR A 236 4.31 -18.01 -9.64
C TYR A 236 4.32 -17.09 -8.42
N LEU A 237 4.45 -17.66 -7.22
CA LEU A 237 4.63 -16.90 -5.98
C LEU A 237 5.99 -16.19 -5.99
N GLU A 238 7.07 -16.88 -6.34
CA GLU A 238 8.41 -16.28 -6.36
C GLU A 238 8.52 -15.16 -7.41
N ASP A 239 7.93 -15.32 -8.59
CA ASP A 239 7.84 -14.25 -9.60
C ASP A 239 7.05 -13.04 -9.08
N TYR A 240 5.95 -13.27 -8.38
CA TYR A 240 5.17 -12.21 -7.75
C TYR A 240 5.96 -11.46 -6.68
N LEU A 241 6.62 -12.18 -5.77
CA LEU A 241 7.45 -11.57 -4.70
C LEU A 241 8.57 -10.72 -5.30
N TYR A 242 9.21 -11.19 -6.37
CA TYR A 242 10.23 -10.43 -7.07
C TYR A 242 9.69 -9.13 -7.68
N ASP A 243 8.54 -9.18 -8.35
CA ASP A 243 7.92 -8.00 -8.97
C ASP A 243 7.36 -7.03 -7.91
N VAL A 244 6.83 -7.53 -6.79
CA VAL A 244 6.42 -6.72 -5.64
C VAL A 244 7.61 -5.92 -5.10
N GLU A 245 8.79 -6.53 -4.97
CA GLU A 245 9.98 -5.84 -4.48
C GLU A 245 10.40 -4.70 -5.42
N ILE A 246 10.33 -4.90 -6.73
CA ILE A 246 10.58 -3.84 -7.73
C ILE A 246 9.58 -2.70 -7.57
N CYS A 247 8.28 -3.00 -7.40
CA CYS A 247 7.25 -1.98 -7.15
C CYS A 247 7.49 -1.21 -5.85
N GLN A 248 7.93 -1.88 -4.80
CA GLN A 248 8.29 -1.26 -3.52
C GLN A 248 9.49 -0.32 -3.67
N HIS A 249 10.51 -0.71 -4.43
CA HIS A 249 11.64 0.15 -4.77
C HIS A 249 11.21 1.36 -5.60
N PHE A 250 10.31 1.16 -6.59
CA PHE A 250 9.75 2.28 -7.34
C PHE A 250 9.01 3.26 -6.44
N ALA A 251 8.14 2.76 -5.55
CA ALA A 251 7.39 3.59 -4.61
C ALA A 251 8.30 4.36 -3.63
N LYS A 252 9.35 3.71 -3.14
CA LYS A 252 10.39 4.35 -2.33
C LYS A 252 11.04 5.50 -3.09
N ARG A 253 11.54 5.23 -4.31
CA ARG A 253 12.20 6.25 -5.14
C ARG A 253 11.24 7.37 -5.55
N ASN A 254 9.96 7.05 -5.78
CA ASN A 254 8.91 8.03 -6.06
C ASN A 254 8.80 9.08 -4.95
N ARG A 255 8.74 8.66 -3.69
CA ARG A 255 8.68 9.58 -2.53
C ARG A 255 9.97 10.37 -2.35
N GLU A 256 11.14 9.71 -2.46
CA GLU A 256 12.44 10.38 -2.37
C GLU A 256 12.57 11.47 -3.43
N ARG A 257 12.15 11.19 -4.67
CA ARG A 257 12.23 12.15 -5.78
C ARG A 257 11.35 13.38 -5.55
N MET A 258 10.14 13.20 -5.01
CA MET A 258 9.30 14.34 -4.64
C MET A 258 9.94 15.19 -3.53
N ALA A 259 10.54 14.55 -2.52
CA ALA A 259 11.24 15.27 -1.47
C ALA A 259 12.42 16.08 -2.02
N GLU A 260 13.24 15.49 -2.88
CA GLU A 260 14.35 16.21 -3.56
C GLU A 260 13.85 17.45 -4.30
N ILE A 261 12.76 17.32 -5.07
CA ILE A 261 12.16 18.46 -5.79
C ILE A 261 11.73 19.57 -4.83
N ILE A 262 11.08 19.23 -3.72
CA ILE A 262 10.63 20.23 -2.74
C ILE A 262 11.82 20.88 -2.04
N LEU A 263 12.79 20.09 -1.59
CA LEU A 263 13.98 20.59 -0.91
C LEU A 263 14.78 21.56 -1.80
N ASP A 264 15.03 21.16 -3.04
CA ASP A 264 15.77 21.97 -4.02
C ASP A 264 15.04 23.29 -4.31
N ARG A 265 13.73 23.26 -4.56
CA ARG A 265 12.94 24.46 -4.89
C ARG A 265 12.80 25.42 -3.71
N CYS A 266 12.81 24.90 -2.49
CA CYS A 266 12.66 25.69 -1.27
C CYS A 266 13.98 26.05 -0.61
N GLY A 267 15.12 25.57 -1.12
CA GLY A 267 16.44 25.80 -0.53
C GLY A 267 16.60 25.15 0.86
N LEU A 268 15.95 24.00 1.08
CA LEU A 268 15.96 23.28 2.35
C LEU A 268 16.95 22.12 2.32
N THR A 269 17.49 21.76 3.50
CA THR A 269 18.43 20.65 3.65
C THR A 269 17.87 19.60 4.62
N ALA A 270 17.96 18.33 4.23
CA ALA A 270 17.60 17.22 5.08
C ALA A 270 18.66 16.96 6.15
N VAL A 271 18.24 16.80 7.40
CA VAL A 271 19.08 16.36 8.53
C VAL A 271 19.13 14.84 8.59
N SER A 272 17.98 14.21 8.44
CA SER A 272 17.81 12.74 8.40
C SER A 272 16.47 12.41 7.73
N ALA A 273 16.31 11.16 7.32
CA ALA A 273 15.05 10.72 6.75
C ALA A 273 14.82 9.22 6.97
N PHE A 274 13.55 8.80 6.94
CA PHE A 274 13.16 7.40 7.04
C PHE A 274 11.85 7.14 6.30
N HIS A 275 11.58 5.85 5.99
CA HIS A 275 10.35 5.42 5.35
C HIS A 275 9.47 4.62 6.32
N THR A 276 8.15 4.78 6.18
CA THR A 276 7.14 3.97 6.86
C THR A 276 6.16 3.46 5.81
N ILE A 277 6.25 2.17 5.47
CA ILE A 277 5.49 1.54 4.38
C ILE A 277 4.34 0.73 4.97
N HIS A 278 3.15 0.72 4.34
CA HIS A 278 1.96 0.07 4.90
C HIS A 278 1.16 -0.86 3.95
N ASN A 279 1.54 -0.97 2.67
CA ASN A 279 1.00 -1.95 1.73
C ASN A 279 2.17 -2.65 1.04
N TYR A 280 2.66 -3.72 1.63
CA TYR A 280 3.87 -4.37 1.13
C TYR A 280 4.07 -5.79 1.64
N ILE A 281 5.04 -6.47 1.08
CA ILE A 281 5.57 -7.73 1.56
C ILE A 281 7.02 -7.51 1.98
N ASP A 282 7.34 -7.84 3.24
CA ASP A 282 8.72 -8.07 3.63
C ASP A 282 9.15 -9.42 3.04
N THR A 283 9.83 -9.38 1.89
CA THR A 283 10.20 -10.58 1.13
C THR A 283 11.21 -11.46 1.84
N LYS A 284 11.99 -10.90 2.77
CA LYS A 284 12.99 -11.63 3.57
C LYS A 284 12.34 -12.41 4.71
N GLU A 285 11.44 -11.76 5.44
CA GLU A 285 10.73 -12.37 6.58
C GLU A 285 9.41 -13.01 6.17
N ARG A 286 9.02 -12.85 4.90
CA ARG A 286 7.75 -13.31 4.34
C ARG A 286 6.55 -12.86 5.17
N ILE A 287 6.52 -11.57 5.51
CA ILE A 287 5.40 -10.95 6.22
C ILE A 287 4.69 -9.98 5.26
N LEU A 288 3.43 -10.26 4.97
CA LEU A 288 2.53 -9.41 4.22
C LEU A 288 1.88 -8.40 5.17
N ARG A 289 1.78 -7.14 4.73
CA ARG A 289 1.12 -6.05 5.45
C ARG A 289 0.21 -5.27 4.50
N LYS A 290 -1.06 -5.12 4.89
CA LYS A 290 -2.05 -4.30 4.21
C LYS A 290 -2.66 -3.32 5.19
N GLY A 291 -2.36 -2.02 5.02
CA GLY A 291 -2.75 -1.02 6.01
C GLY A 291 -2.14 -1.30 7.38
N ALA A 292 -0.90 -1.78 7.39
CA ALA A 292 -0.12 -2.02 8.59
C ALA A 292 1.36 -1.74 8.29
N ILE A 293 2.09 -1.23 9.27
CA ILE A 293 3.49 -0.87 9.14
C ILE A 293 4.41 -1.87 9.86
N SER A 294 5.69 -1.91 9.47
CA SER A 294 6.73 -2.52 10.30
C SER A 294 6.90 -1.73 11.59
N ALA A 295 7.15 -2.45 12.69
CA ALA A 295 7.47 -1.89 14.00
C ALA A 295 8.51 -2.78 14.69
N LYS A 296 9.60 -3.13 13.96
CA LYS A 296 10.72 -3.89 14.49
C LYS A 296 11.39 -3.13 15.61
N SER A 297 12.09 -3.84 16.49
CA SER A 297 12.75 -3.21 17.66
C SER A 297 13.68 -2.07 17.23
N GLY A 298 13.44 -0.88 17.76
CA GLY A 298 14.22 0.32 17.49
C GLY A 298 13.90 1.05 16.17
N GLU A 299 13.06 0.51 15.29
CA GLU A 299 12.68 1.12 14.02
C GLU A 299 11.88 2.41 14.25
N LEU A 300 12.29 3.51 13.58
CA LEU A 300 11.50 4.75 13.57
C LEU A 300 10.32 4.61 12.64
N VAL A 301 9.14 4.99 13.12
CA VAL A 301 7.88 4.91 12.37
C VAL A 301 7.07 6.18 12.53
N LEU A 302 6.30 6.52 11.50
CA LEU A 302 5.33 7.62 11.51
C LEU A 302 3.93 7.04 11.29
N ILE A 303 3.01 7.36 12.20
CA ILE A 303 1.60 6.93 12.14
C ILE A 303 0.74 8.18 11.97
N PRO A 304 0.26 8.50 10.75
CA PRO A 304 -0.57 9.67 10.50
C PRO A 304 -1.96 9.50 11.12
N ILE A 305 -2.47 10.57 11.68
CA ILE A 305 -3.81 10.62 12.27
C ILE A 305 -4.80 11.24 11.28
N ASN A 306 -4.67 12.52 11.02
CA ASN A 306 -5.42 13.26 9.99
C ASN A 306 -4.79 14.63 9.75
N MET A 307 -5.30 15.39 8.77
CA MET A 307 -4.77 16.70 8.35
C MET A 307 -4.71 17.77 9.46
N ARG A 308 -5.43 17.60 10.58
CA ARG A 308 -5.47 18.55 11.72
C ARG A 308 -4.63 18.07 12.89
N ASP A 309 -4.76 16.80 13.23
CA ASP A 309 -4.17 16.25 14.45
C ASP A 309 -2.72 15.80 14.23
N GLY A 310 -2.30 15.67 12.97
CA GLY A 310 -0.92 15.39 12.56
C GLY A 310 -0.56 13.92 12.63
N SER A 311 0.66 13.62 13.08
CA SER A 311 1.24 12.28 13.01
C SER A 311 1.92 11.90 14.32
N VAL A 312 1.86 10.62 14.69
CA VAL A 312 2.61 10.08 15.84
C VAL A 312 3.96 9.59 15.35
N LEU A 313 5.03 10.22 15.84
CA LEU A 313 6.40 9.73 15.71
C LEU A 313 6.66 8.72 16.83
N ALA A 314 7.08 7.51 16.47
CA ALA A 314 7.25 6.44 17.44
C ALA A 314 8.43 5.53 17.09
N ARG A 315 8.75 4.63 18.01
CA ARG A 315 9.78 3.61 17.86
C ARG A 315 9.17 2.22 18.04
N GLY A 316 9.39 1.32 17.09
CA GLY A 316 8.91 -0.05 17.14
C GLY A 316 9.47 -0.83 18.33
N LYS A 317 8.63 -1.64 18.95
CA LYS A 317 9.00 -2.54 20.07
C LYS A 317 9.46 -3.92 19.60
N GLY A 318 9.20 -4.27 18.34
CA GLY A 318 9.49 -5.59 17.81
C GLY A 318 8.62 -6.68 18.42
N ASN A 319 7.35 -6.40 18.70
CA ASN A 319 6.45 -7.35 19.32
C ASN A 319 6.11 -8.52 18.36
N PRO A 320 6.58 -9.76 18.65
CA PRO A 320 6.35 -10.89 17.76
C PRO A 320 4.86 -11.28 17.70
N ASP A 321 4.07 -11.03 18.74
CA ASP A 321 2.65 -11.34 18.73
C ASP A 321 1.86 -10.46 17.75
N TRP A 322 2.41 -9.32 17.38
CA TRP A 322 1.87 -8.40 16.39
C TRP A 322 2.49 -8.56 15.00
N ASN A 323 3.18 -9.67 14.72
CA ASN A 323 4.00 -9.84 13.49
C ASN A 323 4.99 -8.69 13.29
N TYR A 324 5.59 -8.19 14.39
CA TYR A 324 6.51 -7.05 14.35
C TYR A 324 5.89 -5.83 13.64
N SER A 325 4.61 -5.58 13.87
CA SER A 325 3.82 -4.60 13.10
C SER A 325 3.06 -3.65 14.03
N ALA A 326 2.62 -2.52 13.45
CA ALA A 326 1.77 -1.54 14.09
C ALA A 326 0.68 -1.05 13.10
N PRO A 327 -0.39 -0.37 13.56
CA PRO A 327 -1.36 0.25 12.67
C PRO A 327 -0.69 1.33 11.81
N HIS A 328 -1.20 1.50 10.58
CA HIS A 328 -0.63 2.45 9.63
C HIS A 328 -1.17 3.88 9.79
N GLY A 329 -2.23 4.07 10.57
CA GLY A 329 -2.90 5.37 10.76
C GLY A 329 -4.00 5.30 11.80
N ALA A 330 -4.83 6.34 11.86
CA ALA A 330 -5.93 6.40 12.83
C ALA A 330 -7.07 5.42 12.51
N GLY A 331 -7.22 5.02 11.25
CA GLY A 331 -8.42 4.35 10.78
C GLY A 331 -9.60 5.33 10.63
N ARG A 332 -10.55 4.97 9.79
CA ARG A 332 -11.74 5.80 9.51
C ARG A 332 -12.90 5.38 10.38
N ILE A 333 -13.75 6.36 10.73
CA ILE A 333 -15.04 6.10 11.40
C ILE A 333 -16.21 6.08 10.40
N MET A 334 -15.95 6.42 9.14
CA MET A 334 -16.94 6.37 8.06
C MET A 334 -16.27 6.17 6.70
N SER A 335 -17.02 5.57 5.75
CA SER A 335 -16.56 5.41 4.38
C SER A 335 -16.37 6.74 3.67
N ARG A 336 -15.57 6.77 2.57
CA ARG A 336 -15.35 7.98 1.76
C ARG A 336 -16.66 8.54 1.21
N THR A 337 -17.55 7.67 0.70
CA THR A 337 -18.88 8.05 0.19
C THR A 337 -19.71 8.70 1.28
N LYS A 338 -19.83 8.06 2.43
CA LYS A 338 -20.59 8.61 3.57
C LYS A 338 -20.02 9.96 4.03
N ALA A 339 -18.70 10.11 4.07
CA ALA A 339 -18.06 11.37 4.44
C ALA A 339 -18.42 12.50 3.45
N LYS A 340 -18.37 12.25 2.14
CA LYS A 340 -18.79 13.23 1.10
C LYS A 340 -20.28 13.60 1.18
N GLU A 341 -21.13 12.68 1.61
CA GLU A 341 -22.58 12.89 1.75
C GLU A 341 -22.97 13.61 3.04
N THR A 342 -22.25 13.39 4.12
CA THR A 342 -22.68 13.80 5.48
C THR A 342 -21.88 14.93 6.09
N LEU A 343 -20.62 15.14 5.66
CA LEU A 343 -19.77 16.19 6.24
C LEU A 343 -20.03 17.53 5.58
N ASP A 344 -19.93 18.58 6.39
CA ASP A 344 -20.13 19.96 5.96
C ASP A 344 -18.80 20.64 5.65
N ILE A 345 -18.73 21.36 4.51
CA ILE A 345 -17.52 22.02 4.04
C ILE A 345 -17.07 23.18 4.95
N GLU A 346 -18.00 23.90 5.56
CA GLU A 346 -17.66 25.02 6.45
C GLU A 346 -17.11 24.50 7.79
N GLN A 347 -17.63 23.37 8.29
CA GLN A 347 -17.04 22.67 9.44
C GLN A 347 -15.65 22.17 9.10
N TYR A 348 -15.42 21.64 7.88
CA TYR A 348 -14.09 21.22 7.44
C TYR A 348 -13.12 22.40 7.41
N LYS A 349 -13.47 23.53 6.77
CA LYS A 349 -12.66 24.74 6.77
C LYS A 349 -12.35 25.23 8.21
N LYS A 350 -13.36 25.23 9.09
CA LYS A 350 -13.19 25.63 10.49
C LYS A 350 -12.21 24.71 11.22
N SER A 351 -12.28 23.40 10.98
CA SER A 351 -11.41 22.42 11.62
C SER A 351 -9.94 22.55 11.22
N MET A 352 -9.67 23.13 10.03
CA MET A 352 -8.32 23.35 9.49
C MET A 352 -7.74 24.73 9.82
N LYS A 353 -8.44 25.52 10.66
CA LYS A 353 -7.94 26.85 11.04
C LYS A 353 -6.57 26.77 11.73
N GLY A 354 -5.59 27.54 11.21
CA GLY A 354 -4.22 27.56 11.72
C GLY A 354 -3.25 26.67 10.96
N ILE A 355 -3.74 25.86 9.99
CA ILE A 355 -2.91 25.07 9.10
C ILE A 355 -2.98 25.69 7.71
N TYR A 356 -1.82 25.98 7.11
CA TYR A 356 -1.75 26.48 5.75
C TYR A 356 -2.11 25.34 4.76
N THR A 357 -3.17 25.52 3.98
CA THR A 357 -3.60 24.53 2.99
C THR A 357 -4.43 25.15 1.89
N THR A 358 -4.19 24.73 0.65
CA THR A 358 -4.98 25.06 -0.54
C THR A 358 -5.92 23.91 -0.95
N SER A 359 -5.92 22.82 -0.18
CA SER A 359 -6.64 21.57 -0.52
C SER A 359 -7.99 21.40 0.16
N VAL A 360 -8.46 22.36 0.95
CA VAL A 360 -9.77 22.25 1.65
C VAL A 360 -10.90 22.68 0.74
N ASN A 361 -11.51 21.70 0.08
CA ASN A 361 -12.60 21.89 -0.86
C ASN A 361 -13.55 20.67 -0.91
N LYS A 362 -14.60 20.71 -1.73
CA LYS A 362 -15.58 19.62 -1.83
C LYS A 362 -15.00 18.29 -2.33
N SER A 363 -13.95 18.31 -3.17
CA SER A 363 -13.35 17.07 -3.70
C SER A 363 -12.54 16.32 -2.65
N THR A 364 -12.03 17.01 -1.61
CA THR A 364 -11.26 16.45 -0.49
C THR A 364 -12.07 16.29 0.79
N LEU A 365 -13.40 16.48 0.75
CA LEU A 365 -14.27 16.42 1.92
C LEU A 365 -14.22 15.05 2.63
N ASP A 366 -13.99 13.97 1.89
CA ASP A 366 -13.80 12.63 2.44
C ASP A 366 -12.53 12.48 3.27
N GLU A 367 -11.58 13.40 3.16
CA GLU A 367 -10.34 13.43 3.95
C GLU A 367 -10.41 14.38 5.16
N ALA A 368 -11.58 14.97 5.41
CA ALA A 368 -11.77 15.86 6.56
C ALA A 368 -11.44 15.16 7.90
N PRO A 369 -10.86 15.86 8.89
CA PRO A 369 -10.47 15.26 10.17
C PRO A 369 -11.59 14.49 10.87
N MET A 370 -12.85 14.91 10.70
CA MET A 370 -14.03 14.28 11.27
C MET A 370 -14.33 12.89 10.74
N ALA A 371 -13.69 12.46 9.63
CA ALA A 371 -13.84 11.13 9.06
C ALA A 371 -12.97 10.06 9.75
N TYR A 372 -12.09 10.46 10.70
CA TYR A 372 -11.07 9.61 11.31
C TYR A 372 -11.28 9.45 12.82
N LYS A 373 -10.77 8.34 13.38
CA LYS A 373 -10.72 8.12 14.84
C LYS A 373 -9.85 9.19 15.51
N SER A 374 -10.10 9.46 16.79
CA SER A 374 -9.33 10.46 17.52
C SER A 374 -7.91 9.99 17.82
N LEU A 375 -7.00 10.96 18.03
CA LEU A 375 -5.62 10.68 18.44
C LEU A 375 -5.56 9.87 19.74
N SER A 376 -6.41 10.17 20.72
CA SER A 376 -6.46 9.45 22.01
C SER A 376 -6.81 7.98 21.84
N ASP A 377 -7.78 7.66 20.97
CA ASP A 377 -8.17 6.27 20.71
C ASP A 377 -7.04 5.44 20.12
N ILE A 378 -6.18 6.07 19.31
CA ILE A 378 -5.05 5.40 18.66
C ILE A 378 -3.88 5.22 19.62
N ILE A 379 -3.49 6.26 20.38
CA ILE A 379 -2.34 6.20 21.31
C ILE A 379 -2.50 5.07 22.32
N ASP A 380 -3.70 4.85 22.84
CA ASP A 380 -3.93 3.82 23.84
C ASP A 380 -3.73 2.39 23.31
N VAL A 381 -4.05 2.15 22.04
CA VAL A 381 -3.99 0.81 21.47
C VAL A 381 -2.64 0.47 20.85
N ILE A 382 -1.84 1.46 20.43
CA ILE A 382 -0.55 1.22 19.79
C ILE A 382 0.60 0.93 20.75
N ARG A 383 0.41 1.17 22.06
CA ARG A 383 1.45 0.99 23.10
C ARG A 383 2.05 -0.40 23.18
N GLU A 384 1.33 -1.41 22.73
CA GLU A 384 1.83 -2.80 22.67
C GLU A 384 2.83 -3.02 21.53
N SER A 385 2.79 -2.20 20.48
CA SER A 385 3.60 -2.35 19.29
C SER A 385 4.68 -1.28 19.12
N VAL A 386 4.48 -0.08 19.70
CA VAL A 386 5.41 1.04 19.58
C VAL A 386 5.56 1.82 20.89
N ASP A 387 6.70 2.46 21.10
CA ASP A 387 6.92 3.51 22.06
C ASP A 387 6.73 4.87 21.40
N VAL A 388 5.73 5.63 21.82
CA VAL A 388 5.46 6.97 21.31
C VAL A 388 6.57 7.93 21.75
N ILE A 389 7.22 8.58 20.77
CA ILE A 389 8.23 9.62 21.03
C ILE A 389 7.53 10.95 21.23
N GLU A 390 6.72 11.36 20.24
CA GLU A 390 5.97 12.61 20.27
C GLU A 390 4.85 12.65 19.21
N VAL A 391 3.98 13.65 19.29
CA VAL A 391 2.99 13.95 18.27
C VAL A 391 3.45 15.18 17.49
N LEU A 392 3.70 14.98 16.20
CA LEU A 392 4.01 16.06 15.27
C LEU A 392 2.73 16.77 14.86
N LYS A 393 2.73 18.12 14.85
CA LYS A 393 1.57 18.93 14.50
C LYS A 393 1.71 19.52 13.10
N PRO A 394 0.69 19.39 12.23
CA PRO A 394 0.79 19.94 10.89
C PRO A 394 0.71 21.47 10.91
N ILE A 395 1.58 22.11 10.16
CA ILE A 395 1.56 23.55 9.87
C ILE A 395 1.24 23.81 8.40
N TYR A 396 1.42 22.81 7.53
CA TYR A 396 1.08 22.84 6.13
C TYR A 396 0.55 21.45 5.69
N ASN A 397 -0.47 21.44 4.83
CA ASN A 397 -0.93 20.20 4.21
C ASN A 397 -1.42 20.46 2.78
N PHE A 398 -0.99 19.60 1.84
CA PHE A 398 -1.44 19.55 0.46
C PHE A 398 -1.97 18.16 0.13
N LYS A 399 -3.20 18.07 -0.36
CA LYS A 399 -3.80 16.86 -0.90
C LYS A 399 -4.13 17.03 -2.37
N ALA A 400 -3.80 16.02 -3.16
CA ALA A 400 -4.19 15.99 -4.56
C ALA A 400 -5.71 15.89 -4.70
N CYS A 401 -6.29 16.75 -5.52
CA CYS A 401 -7.65 16.56 -6.03
C CYS A 401 -7.64 15.41 -7.05
N GLU A 402 -8.67 14.53 -7.02
CA GLU A 402 -8.87 13.50 -8.04
C GLU A 402 -9.31 14.10 -9.38
#